data_03c75a7b0778a376eb1e8028b5b8f104
#
_entry.id   03c75a7b0778a376eb1e8028b5b8f104
#
_cell.length_a   1.000
_cell.length_b   1.000
_cell.length_c   1.000
_cell.angle_alpha   90.00
_cell.angle_beta   90.00
_cell.angle_gamma   90.00
#
_symmetry.space_group_name_H-M   'P 1'
#
loop_
_entity.id
_entity.type
_entity.pdbx_description
1 polymer ?
#
loop_
_entity_poly.entity_id
_entity_poly.type
_entity_poly.pdbx_seq_one_letter_code
_entity_poly.pdbx_strand_id
1 'polypeptide(L)'
;FIRSIHNLESTYFRTKFEDELDKFKGNVGIGIISDTDPQPIIINSHLGRFAIVTVAKIVNLEEIEAELLSQNMHFAELSSGNTNQTELISLLIIQGKTFVEGIENVYRRVKGSCSMLLLSEDGSIIAARDKWGRTPIVIGRKEGAYAATSESSSFPNLDYEIDRYLGPGEIVRMTADGVEQLRKPEEKMQICSFLWVYYGFPTSCYEGRNVEEVRFTSGLKMGQNDDSEVDCACGIPDSGVGMALGYAEGKGVPYHRAISKYTPTWPRSFTPSKQEMRSLVAKMKLIPNRAMLEGKRLLFCDDSIVRGTQLRDNVKVLYE
;
A
#
# COMPACT_ATOMS: atom_id res chain seq x y z
N PHE A 1 -24.11 -7.68 8.40
CA PHE A 1 -22.74 -7.14 8.48
C PHE A 1 -22.33 -6.93 9.93
N ILE A 2 -21.08 -7.29 10.25
CA ILE A 2 -20.40 -6.93 11.50
C ILE A 2 -19.23 -6.04 11.10
N ARG A 3 -19.08 -4.89 11.77
CA ARG A 3 -18.02 -3.91 11.52
C ARG A 3 -17.18 -3.75 12.77
N SER A 4 -15.86 -3.71 12.63
CA SER A 4 -14.93 -3.35 13.70
C SER A 4 -13.88 -2.40 13.14
N ILE A 5 -13.59 -1.30 13.85
CA ILE A 5 -12.58 -0.31 13.51
C ILE A 5 -11.76 -0.02 14.76
N HIS A 6 -10.44 -0.10 14.63
CA HIS A 6 -9.51 0.19 15.72
C HIS A 6 -8.40 1.14 15.27
N ASN A 7 -8.02 2.06 16.15
CA ASN A 7 -6.79 2.81 15.99
C ASN A 7 -5.59 1.91 16.31
N LEU A 8 -4.66 1.78 15.34
CA LEU A 8 -3.46 0.95 15.43
C LEU A 8 -2.19 1.76 15.72
N GLU A 9 -2.31 3.07 15.99
CA GLU A 9 -1.17 3.96 16.14
C GLU A 9 -0.22 3.57 17.28
N SER A 10 -0.76 3.07 18.38
CA SER A 10 0.00 2.71 19.60
C SER A 10 -0.01 1.22 19.96
N THR A 11 -0.64 0.36 19.15
CA THR A 11 -0.86 -1.06 19.50
C THR A 11 -0.80 -1.94 18.26
N TYR A 12 -0.34 -3.18 18.42
CA TYR A 12 -0.31 -4.15 17.32
C TYR A 12 -1.74 -4.56 16.90
N PHE A 13 -1.91 -4.81 15.60
CA PHE A 13 -3.16 -5.25 14.99
C PHE A 13 -3.81 -6.42 15.74
N ARG A 14 -3.05 -7.49 15.99
CA ARG A 14 -3.53 -8.68 16.67
C ARG A 14 -4.18 -8.36 18.03
N THR A 15 -3.51 -7.57 18.85
CA THR A 15 -3.98 -7.20 20.19
C THR A 15 -5.33 -6.48 20.18
N LYS A 16 -5.63 -5.75 19.09
CA LYS A 16 -6.89 -5.01 18.96
C LYS A 16 -8.06 -5.87 18.50
N PHE A 17 -7.79 -6.87 17.69
CA PHE A 17 -8.84 -7.67 17.05
C PHE A 17 -9.02 -9.05 17.68
N GLU A 18 -8.05 -9.56 18.45
CA GLU A 18 -8.07 -10.93 18.99
C GLU A 18 -9.33 -11.25 19.80
N ASP A 19 -9.76 -10.33 20.67
CA ASP A 19 -10.95 -10.47 21.50
C ASP A 19 -12.27 -10.35 20.71
N GLU A 20 -12.22 -9.89 19.48
CA GLU A 20 -13.38 -9.70 18.63
C GLU A 20 -13.54 -10.76 17.55
N LEU A 21 -12.54 -11.62 17.35
CA LEU A 21 -12.56 -12.62 16.27
C LEU A 21 -13.80 -13.52 16.33
N ASP A 22 -14.25 -13.85 17.53
CA ASP A 22 -15.47 -14.68 17.74
C ASP A 22 -16.76 -14.00 17.24
N LYS A 23 -16.76 -12.70 17.02
CA LYS A 23 -17.91 -11.97 16.46
C LYS A 23 -18.03 -12.18 14.95
N PHE A 24 -16.91 -12.43 14.26
CA PHE A 24 -16.86 -12.61 12.81
C PHE A 24 -17.16 -14.06 12.44
N LYS A 25 -18.42 -14.37 12.21
CA LYS A 25 -18.90 -15.73 11.92
C LYS A 25 -19.15 -16.00 10.42
N GLY A 26 -18.94 -15.00 9.58
CA GLY A 26 -19.17 -15.11 8.13
C GLY A 26 -17.99 -15.73 7.37
N ASN A 27 -18.27 -16.20 6.16
CA ASN A 27 -17.28 -16.79 5.26
C ASN A 27 -16.66 -15.75 4.29
N VAL A 28 -17.19 -14.51 4.30
CA VAL A 28 -16.77 -13.44 3.40
C VAL A 28 -16.53 -12.18 4.22
N GLY A 29 -15.46 -11.46 3.90
CA GLY A 29 -15.12 -10.22 4.58
C GLY A 29 -14.25 -9.31 3.71
N ILE A 30 -14.28 -8.02 4.02
CA ILE A 30 -13.36 -7.02 3.49
C ILE A 30 -12.67 -6.30 4.65
N GLY A 31 -11.44 -5.84 4.43
CA GLY A 31 -10.69 -5.12 5.44
C GLY A 31 -9.63 -4.24 4.82
N ILE A 32 -9.15 -3.27 5.62
CA ILE A 32 -8.11 -2.33 5.21
C ILE A 32 -7.32 -1.86 6.42
N ILE A 33 -6.06 -1.56 6.21
CA ILE A 33 -5.26 -0.72 7.09
C ILE A 33 -5.14 0.64 6.41
N SER A 34 -5.70 1.67 7.04
CA SER A 34 -5.72 3.04 6.54
C SER A 34 -4.99 3.97 7.50
N ASP A 35 -4.27 4.93 6.97
CA ASP A 35 -3.60 6.00 7.74
C ASP A 35 -4.40 7.32 7.72
N THR A 36 -5.51 7.37 7.01
CA THR A 36 -6.35 8.57 6.86
C THR A 36 -7.76 8.38 7.37
N ASP A 37 -8.52 7.47 6.78
CA ASP A 37 -9.96 7.37 6.96
C ASP A 37 -10.38 6.15 7.80
N PRO A 38 -11.33 6.28 8.74
CA PRO A 38 -11.97 5.11 9.34
C PRO A 38 -12.79 4.35 8.29
N GLN A 39 -12.47 3.06 8.14
CA GLN A 39 -13.06 2.14 7.15
C GLN A 39 -13.17 0.74 7.77
N PRO A 40 -14.02 -0.18 7.25
CA PRO A 40 -14.98 -0.01 6.14
C PRO A 40 -16.19 0.86 6.52
N ILE A 41 -16.85 1.43 5.50
CA ILE A 41 -18.13 2.15 5.66
C ILE A 41 -19.25 1.24 5.20
N ILE A 42 -20.37 1.23 5.97
CA ILE A 42 -21.57 0.46 5.61
C ILE A 42 -22.64 1.44 5.11
N ILE A 43 -23.13 1.18 3.92
CA ILE A 43 -24.16 1.99 3.25
C ILE A 43 -25.42 1.15 3.05
N ASN A 44 -26.57 1.76 3.29
CA ASN A 44 -27.88 1.22 2.94
C ASN A 44 -28.52 2.13 1.87
N SER A 45 -28.74 1.59 0.68
CA SER A 45 -29.19 2.37 -0.48
C SER A 45 -30.16 1.55 -1.35
N HIS A 46 -30.61 2.14 -2.47
CA HIS A 46 -31.39 1.45 -3.49
C HIS A 46 -30.60 0.30 -4.20
N LEU A 47 -29.27 0.28 -4.07
CA LEU A 47 -28.42 -0.82 -4.56
C LEU A 47 -28.34 -1.99 -3.57
N GLY A 48 -29.10 -1.95 -2.46
CA GLY A 48 -29.00 -2.85 -1.32
C GLY A 48 -28.02 -2.34 -0.27
N ARG A 49 -27.78 -3.15 0.73
CA ARG A 49 -26.79 -2.88 1.77
C ARG A 49 -25.42 -3.39 1.32
N PHE A 50 -24.41 -2.56 1.46
CA PHE A 50 -23.02 -2.96 1.17
C PHE A 50 -22.03 -2.31 2.13
N ALA A 51 -20.87 -2.93 2.29
CA ALA A 51 -19.73 -2.35 2.95
C ALA A 51 -18.64 -2.02 1.91
N ILE A 52 -17.91 -0.94 2.10
CA ILE A 52 -16.87 -0.50 1.16
C ILE A 52 -15.57 -0.18 1.87
N VAL A 53 -14.46 -0.56 1.25
CA VAL A 53 -13.11 -0.10 1.55
C VAL A 53 -12.46 0.47 0.30
N THR A 54 -11.63 1.52 0.47
CA THR A 54 -10.97 2.20 -0.64
C THR A 54 -9.50 2.45 -0.34
N VAL A 55 -8.67 2.32 -1.38
CA VAL A 55 -7.34 2.92 -1.43
C VAL A 55 -7.42 4.06 -2.43
N ALA A 56 -7.53 5.27 -1.92
CA ALA A 56 -7.84 6.45 -2.73
C ALA A 56 -6.92 7.63 -2.45
N LYS A 57 -6.65 8.41 -3.50
CA LYS A 57 -6.13 9.77 -3.42
C LYS A 57 -6.97 10.64 -4.34
N ILE A 58 -7.84 11.46 -3.75
CA ILE A 58 -8.76 12.34 -4.47
C ILE A 58 -8.20 13.76 -4.44
N VAL A 59 -7.78 14.25 -5.60
CA VAL A 59 -7.17 15.59 -5.72
C VAL A 59 -8.23 16.69 -5.68
N ASN A 60 -9.40 16.41 -6.23
CA ASN A 60 -10.54 17.34 -6.28
C ASN A 60 -11.61 17.02 -5.23
N LEU A 61 -11.20 16.65 -4.02
CA LEU A 61 -12.09 16.29 -2.92
C LEU A 61 -13.10 17.40 -2.62
N GLU A 62 -12.61 18.62 -2.38
CA GLU A 62 -13.42 19.78 -2.00
C GLU A 62 -14.44 20.16 -3.10
N GLU A 63 -14.05 20.02 -4.38
CA GLU A 63 -14.94 20.27 -5.52
C GLU A 63 -16.13 19.32 -5.51
N ILE A 64 -15.87 18.01 -5.33
CA ILE A 64 -16.91 16.98 -5.31
C ILE A 64 -17.77 17.10 -4.06
N GLU A 65 -17.16 17.36 -2.91
CA GLU A 65 -17.88 17.59 -1.65
C GLU A 65 -18.88 18.73 -1.75
N ALA A 66 -18.45 19.90 -2.23
CA ALA A 66 -19.31 21.06 -2.41
C ALA A 66 -20.49 20.78 -3.36
N GLU A 67 -20.24 20.03 -4.43
CA GLU A 67 -21.29 19.61 -5.35
C GLU A 67 -22.32 18.69 -4.68
N LEU A 68 -21.86 17.65 -3.96
CA LEU A 68 -22.75 16.72 -3.27
C LEU A 68 -23.58 17.42 -2.19
N LEU A 69 -22.99 18.34 -1.43
CA LEU A 69 -23.71 19.16 -0.45
C LEU A 69 -24.78 20.05 -1.12
N SER A 70 -24.48 20.62 -2.30
CA SER A 70 -25.46 21.40 -3.07
C SER A 70 -26.67 20.59 -3.55
N GLN A 71 -26.50 19.27 -3.68
CA GLN A 71 -27.56 18.31 -4.01
C GLN A 71 -28.30 17.77 -2.77
N ASN A 72 -28.12 18.40 -1.61
CA ASN A 72 -28.68 17.97 -0.32
C ASN A 72 -28.21 16.59 0.15
N MET A 73 -27.08 16.10 -0.33
CA MET A 73 -26.40 14.94 0.23
C MET A 73 -25.63 15.38 1.49
N HIS A 74 -25.42 14.47 2.41
CA HIS A 74 -24.72 14.76 3.67
C HIS A 74 -23.70 13.68 3.96
N PHE A 75 -22.72 14.05 4.77
CA PHE A 75 -21.66 13.16 5.24
C PHE A 75 -21.89 12.86 6.73
N ALA A 76 -21.79 11.60 7.12
CA ALA A 76 -22.00 11.12 8.47
C ALA A 76 -20.69 10.66 9.14
N GLU A 77 -19.73 10.19 8.34
CA GLU A 77 -18.42 9.73 8.81
C GLU A 77 -17.36 10.83 8.61
N LEU A 78 -16.71 11.25 9.70
CA LEU A 78 -15.64 12.24 9.63
C LEU A 78 -14.28 11.55 9.77
N SER A 79 -13.30 12.08 9.05
CA SER A 79 -11.89 11.68 9.11
C SER A 79 -11.07 12.83 9.71
N SER A 80 -10.76 12.74 11.01
CA SER A 80 -10.01 13.79 11.74
C SER A 80 -10.58 15.21 11.55
N GLY A 81 -11.91 15.33 11.50
CA GLY A 81 -12.61 16.60 11.28
C GLY A 81 -12.81 17.00 9.82
N ASN A 82 -12.35 16.19 8.87
CA ASN A 82 -12.51 16.39 7.43
C ASN A 82 -13.47 15.34 6.84
N THR A 83 -13.85 15.55 5.58
CA THR A 83 -14.67 14.60 4.82
C THR A 83 -13.95 13.28 4.64
N ASN A 84 -14.62 12.18 4.99
CA ASN A 84 -14.12 10.83 4.75
C ASN A 84 -14.18 10.52 3.24
N GLN A 85 -13.01 10.24 2.63
CA GLN A 85 -12.92 9.98 1.19
C GLN A 85 -13.71 8.73 0.78
N THR A 86 -13.74 7.71 1.62
CA THR A 86 -14.48 6.47 1.34
C THR A 86 -15.99 6.71 1.34
N GLU A 87 -16.50 7.57 2.24
CA GLU A 87 -17.90 7.97 2.23
C GLU A 87 -18.23 8.76 0.96
N LEU A 88 -17.39 9.73 0.57
CA LEU A 88 -17.57 10.49 -0.66
C LEU A 88 -17.65 9.55 -1.88
N ILE A 89 -16.78 8.56 -1.98
CA ILE A 89 -16.81 7.55 -3.05
C ILE A 89 -18.12 6.77 -3.00
N SER A 90 -18.60 6.37 -1.83
CA SER A 90 -19.85 5.64 -1.70
C SER A 90 -21.06 6.47 -2.13
N LEU A 91 -21.07 7.77 -1.83
CA LEU A 91 -22.10 8.71 -2.29
C LEU A 91 -22.10 8.86 -3.82
N LEU A 92 -20.93 8.84 -4.46
CA LEU A 92 -20.85 8.82 -5.92
C LEU A 92 -21.36 7.50 -6.52
N ILE A 93 -21.10 6.36 -5.86
CA ILE A 93 -21.56 5.04 -6.31
C ILE A 93 -23.08 4.95 -6.28
N ILE A 94 -23.72 5.41 -5.20
CA ILE A 94 -25.18 5.35 -5.09
C ILE A 94 -25.94 6.31 -6.01
N GLN A 95 -25.26 7.15 -6.77
CA GLN A 95 -25.89 7.92 -7.85
C GLN A 95 -26.13 7.07 -9.12
N GLY A 96 -25.49 5.91 -9.24
CA GLY A 96 -25.72 4.96 -10.33
C GLY A 96 -26.93 4.06 -10.09
N LYS A 97 -27.52 3.50 -11.14
CA LYS A 97 -28.62 2.52 -11.07
C LYS A 97 -28.10 1.11 -10.73
N THR A 98 -26.81 0.87 -10.92
CA THR A 98 -26.11 -0.38 -10.62
C THR A 98 -24.74 -0.04 -10.00
N PHE A 99 -24.11 -1.00 -9.34
CA PHE A 99 -22.74 -0.83 -8.84
C PHE A 99 -21.75 -0.47 -9.95
N VAL A 100 -21.88 -1.09 -11.13
CA VAL A 100 -20.99 -0.79 -12.27
C VAL A 100 -21.14 0.67 -12.70
N GLU A 101 -22.37 1.13 -12.92
CA GLU A 101 -22.66 2.51 -13.32
C GLU A 101 -22.16 3.51 -12.26
N GLY A 102 -22.36 3.18 -10.98
CA GLY A 102 -21.87 4.00 -9.86
C GLY A 102 -20.34 4.08 -9.79
N ILE A 103 -19.64 2.96 -9.98
CA ILE A 103 -18.18 2.93 -10.04
C ILE A 103 -17.65 3.68 -11.27
N GLU A 104 -18.31 3.56 -12.42
CA GLU A 104 -17.99 4.37 -13.60
C GLU A 104 -18.17 5.87 -13.35
N ASN A 105 -19.17 6.26 -12.56
CA ASN A 105 -19.34 7.64 -12.12
C ASN A 105 -18.13 8.12 -11.30
N VAL A 106 -17.62 7.29 -10.39
CA VAL A 106 -16.37 7.57 -9.66
C VAL A 106 -15.21 7.77 -10.64
N TYR A 107 -15.03 6.87 -11.62
CA TYR A 107 -13.95 6.97 -12.61
C TYR A 107 -14.00 8.25 -13.45
N ARG A 108 -15.20 8.75 -13.76
CA ARG A 108 -15.36 10.01 -14.51
C ARG A 108 -15.04 11.24 -13.67
N ARG A 109 -15.44 11.25 -12.41
CA ARG A 109 -15.45 12.46 -11.56
C ARG A 109 -14.19 12.63 -10.72
N VAL A 110 -13.60 11.53 -10.25
CA VAL A 110 -12.40 11.60 -9.41
C VAL A 110 -11.17 11.95 -10.24
N LYS A 111 -10.50 13.04 -9.87
CA LYS A 111 -9.15 13.37 -10.31
C LYS A 111 -8.16 12.77 -9.30
N GLY A 112 -7.46 11.72 -9.70
CA GLY A 112 -6.56 10.98 -8.81
C GLY A 112 -6.61 9.48 -9.07
N SER A 113 -6.59 8.68 -8.01
CA SER A 113 -6.76 7.23 -8.06
C SER A 113 -7.72 6.74 -6.98
N CYS A 114 -8.48 5.70 -7.27
CA CYS A 114 -9.35 5.04 -6.30
C CYS A 114 -9.57 3.60 -6.73
N SER A 115 -8.97 2.67 -6.02
CA SER A 115 -9.30 1.23 -6.09
C SER A 115 -10.16 0.87 -4.88
N MET A 116 -11.09 -0.06 -5.03
CA MET A 116 -12.07 -0.36 -4.00
C MET A 116 -12.51 -1.82 -3.98
N LEU A 117 -12.94 -2.26 -2.80
CA LEU A 117 -13.66 -3.51 -2.61
C LEU A 117 -15.00 -3.20 -1.95
N LEU A 118 -16.07 -3.76 -2.50
CA LEU A 118 -17.42 -3.65 -1.94
C LEU A 118 -17.89 -5.06 -1.58
N LEU A 119 -18.33 -5.24 -0.35
CA LEU A 119 -19.02 -6.45 0.10
C LEU A 119 -20.51 -6.21 0.06
N SER A 120 -21.23 -6.91 -0.80
CA SER A 120 -22.68 -6.83 -0.94
C SER A 120 -23.40 -7.74 0.05
N GLU A 121 -24.67 -7.48 0.32
CA GLU A 121 -25.47 -8.27 1.26
C GLU A 121 -25.74 -9.71 0.79
N ASP A 122 -25.58 -9.99 -0.49
CA ASP A 122 -25.64 -11.35 -1.06
C ASP A 122 -24.36 -12.17 -0.84
N GLY A 123 -23.35 -11.59 -0.16
CA GLY A 123 -22.06 -12.23 0.10
C GLY A 123 -21.07 -12.15 -1.06
N SER A 124 -21.40 -11.48 -2.17
CA SER A 124 -20.43 -11.24 -3.23
C SER A 124 -19.52 -10.06 -2.92
N ILE A 125 -18.28 -10.08 -3.45
CA ILE A 125 -17.35 -8.97 -3.40
C ILE A 125 -17.22 -8.39 -4.80
N ILE A 126 -17.43 -7.08 -4.95
CA ILE A 126 -17.08 -6.34 -6.15
C ILE A 126 -15.70 -5.73 -5.93
N ALA A 127 -14.74 -6.08 -6.79
CA ALA A 127 -13.41 -5.51 -6.81
C ALA A 127 -13.26 -4.61 -8.04
N ALA A 128 -12.84 -3.36 -7.83
CA ALA A 128 -12.72 -2.38 -8.89
C ALA A 128 -11.38 -1.65 -8.80
N ARG A 129 -10.52 -1.85 -9.81
CA ARG A 129 -9.23 -1.17 -9.91
C ARG A 129 -9.42 0.22 -10.48
N ASP A 130 -8.66 1.21 -9.97
CA ASP A 130 -8.74 2.58 -10.46
C ASP A 130 -8.57 2.67 -11.99
N LYS A 131 -9.15 3.71 -12.59
CA LYS A 131 -9.20 3.86 -14.06
C LYS A 131 -7.83 3.90 -14.76
N TRP A 132 -6.77 4.25 -14.02
CA TRP A 132 -5.40 4.30 -14.54
C TRP A 132 -4.57 3.08 -14.17
N GLY A 133 -5.08 2.20 -13.30
CA GLY A 133 -4.38 1.05 -12.79
C GLY A 133 -3.24 1.36 -11.81
N ARG A 134 -3.22 2.56 -11.19
CA ARG A 134 -2.14 2.98 -10.28
C ARG A 134 -2.08 2.17 -9.01
N THR A 135 -3.24 1.92 -8.40
CA THR A 135 -3.33 1.05 -7.21
C THR A 135 -3.70 -0.35 -7.67
N PRO A 136 -2.81 -1.33 -7.51
CA PRO A 136 -3.05 -2.69 -7.96
C PRO A 136 -4.19 -3.35 -7.18
N ILE A 137 -4.91 -4.24 -7.86
CA ILE A 137 -5.74 -5.28 -7.26
C ILE A 137 -5.33 -6.61 -7.88
N VAL A 138 -4.91 -7.51 -7.03
CA VAL A 138 -4.48 -8.86 -7.39
C VAL A 138 -5.54 -9.83 -6.93
N ILE A 139 -5.97 -10.72 -7.81
CA ILE A 139 -6.88 -11.81 -7.48
C ILE A 139 -6.07 -13.06 -7.17
N GLY A 140 -6.32 -13.64 -6.02
CA GLY A 140 -5.79 -14.94 -5.62
C GLY A 140 -6.87 -16.00 -5.62
N ARG A 141 -6.47 -17.23 -5.89
CA ARG A 141 -7.33 -18.40 -5.93
C ARG A 141 -6.76 -19.53 -5.09
N LYS A 142 -7.62 -20.23 -4.38
CA LYS A 142 -7.38 -21.56 -3.83
C LYS A 142 -8.65 -22.41 -3.95
N GLU A 143 -8.59 -23.68 -3.62
CA GLU A 143 -9.77 -24.54 -3.67
C GLU A 143 -10.93 -23.98 -2.83
N GLY A 144 -12.07 -23.74 -3.48
CA GLY A 144 -13.29 -23.21 -2.86
C GLY A 144 -13.24 -21.74 -2.39
N ALA A 145 -12.21 -20.96 -2.77
CA ALA A 145 -12.12 -19.58 -2.33
C ALA A 145 -11.35 -18.66 -3.30
N TYR A 146 -11.79 -17.41 -3.35
CA TYR A 146 -11.10 -16.31 -4.03
C TYR A 146 -10.79 -15.18 -3.04
N ALA A 147 -9.70 -14.46 -3.28
CA ALA A 147 -9.32 -13.29 -2.51
C ALA A 147 -8.88 -12.15 -3.44
N ALA A 148 -9.10 -10.91 -3.04
CA ALA A 148 -8.58 -9.73 -3.70
C ALA A 148 -7.75 -8.92 -2.73
N THR A 149 -6.58 -8.46 -3.15
CA THR A 149 -5.67 -7.65 -2.33
C THR A 149 -4.93 -6.62 -3.16
N SER A 150 -4.47 -5.55 -2.53
CA SER A 150 -3.52 -4.62 -3.13
C SER A 150 -2.06 -5.08 -2.96
N GLU A 151 -1.80 -6.04 -2.05
CA GLU A 151 -0.48 -6.53 -1.68
C GLU A 151 -0.45 -8.07 -1.71
N SER A 152 0.29 -8.64 -2.67
CA SER A 152 0.26 -10.09 -2.92
C SER A 152 1.07 -10.93 -1.95
N SER A 153 1.89 -10.32 -1.08
CA SER A 153 2.75 -11.03 -0.13
C SER A 153 2.00 -11.91 0.88
N SER A 154 0.72 -11.62 1.12
CA SER A 154 -0.12 -12.42 2.02
C SER A 154 -0.60 -13.74 1.42
N PHE A 155 -0.63 -13.86 0.10
CA PHE A 155 -1.18 -15.05 -0.58
C PHE A 155 -0.43 -16.34 -0.25
N PRO A 156 0.91 -16.41 -0.32
CA PRO A 156 1.63 -17.63 0.05
C PRO A 156 1.36 -18.11 1.49
N ASN A 157 1.18 -17.16 2.42
CA ASN A 157 0.91 -17.51 3.83
C ASN A 157 -0.50 -18.07 4.07
N LEU A 158 -1.40 -17.88 3.12
CA LEU A 158 -2.81 -18.28 3.18
C LEU A 158 -3.17 -19.35 2.16
N ASP A 159 -2.16 -19.94 1.51
CA ASP A 159 -2.28 -20.97 0.46
C ASP A 159 -3.08 -20.49 -0.76
N TYR A 160 -2.97 -19.20 -1.09
CA TYR A 160 -3.50 -18.67 -2.35
C TYR A 160 -2.40 -18.58 -3.40
N GLU A 161 -2.76 -18.94 -4.61
CA GLU A 161 -1.97 -18.65 -5.82
C GLU A 161 -2.50 -17.38 -6.48
N ILE A 162 -1.61 -16.61 -7.11
CA ILE A 162 -2.01 -15.47 -7.94
C ILE A 162 -2.74 -16.00 -9.17
N ASP A 163 -4.02 -15.64 -9.31
CA ASP A 163 -4.81 -15.96 -10.48
C ASP A 163 -4.57 -14.92 -11.60
N ARG A 164 -4.77 -13.64 -11.28
CA ARG A 164 -4.50 -12.54 -12.20
C ARG A 164 -4.46 -11.17 -11.53
N TYR A 165 -3.96 -10.20 -12.27
CA TYR A 165 -4.02 -8.78 -11.91
C TYR A 165 -5.20 -8.15 -12.64
N LEU A 166 -6.04 -7.35 -11.96
CA LEU A 166 -7.06 -6.57 -12.63
C LEU A 166 -6.39 -5.49 -13.48
N GLY A 167 -6.92 -5.26 -14.68
CA GLY A 167 -6.47 -4.15 -15.53
C GLY A 167 -7.02 -2.79 -15.09
N PRO A 168 -6.56 -1.67 -15.70
CA PRO A 168 -7.02 -0.32 -15.34
C PRO A 168 -8.53 -0.18 -15.58
N GLY A 169 -9.25 0.30 -14.58
CA GLY A 169 -10.70 0.48 -14.64
C GLY A 169 -11.51 -0.81 -14.71
N GLU A 170 -10.90 -1.97 -14.56
CA GLU A 170 -11.60 -3.26 -14.57
C GLU A 170 -12.44 -3.42 -13.30
N ILE A 171 -13.64 -3.98 -13.47
CA ILE A 171 -14.57 -4.31 -12.38
C ILE A 171 -14.91 -5.79 -12.48
N VAL A 172 -14.77 -6.50 -11.38
CA VAL A 172 -15.14 -7.91 -11.26
C VAL A 172 -16.05 -8.15 -10.06
N ARG A 173 -16.90 -9.17 -10.17
CA ARG A 173 -17.65 -9.74 -9.05
C ARG A 173 -17.03 -11.07 -8.66
N MET A 174 -16.79 -11.27 -7.39
CA MET A 174 -16.17 -12.45 -6.83
C MET A 174 -17.16 -13.17 -5.91
N THR A 175 -17.24 -14.47 -6.05
CA THR A 175 -17.96 -15.39 -5.14
C THR A 175 -17.05 -16.58 -4.85
N ALA A 176 -17.50 -17.54 -4.04
CA ALA A 176 -16.76 -18.79 -3.84
C ALA A 176 -16.66 -19.63 -5.14
N ASP A 177 -17.61 -19.45 -6.07
CA ASP A 177 -17.71 -20.23 -7.29
C ASP A 177 -16.87 -19.68 -8.45
N GLY A 178 -16.48 -18.40 -8.38
CA GLY A 178 -15.67 -17.79 -9.43
C GLY A 178 -15.59 -16.27 -9.42
N VAL A 179 -14.94 -15.75 -10.46
CA VAL A 179 -14.74 -14.34 -10.73
C VAL A 179 -15.37 -13.97 -12.06
N GLU A 180 -16.41 -13.15 -12.00
CA GLU A 180 -17.13 -12.63 -13.17
C GLU A 180 -16.62 -11.25 -13.54
N GLN A 181 -16.28 -11.00 -14.80
CA GLN A 181 -15.90 -9.69 -15.28
C GLN A 181 -17.15 -8.85 -15.61
N LEU A 182 -17.40 -7.80 -14.83
CA LEU A 182 -18.51 -6.87 -15.03
C LEU A 182 -18.16 -5.72 -15.97
N ARG A 183 -16.90 -5.29 -15.99
CA ARG A 183 -16.38 -4.25 -16.86
C ARG A 183 -14.98 -4.63 -17.33
N LYS A 184 -14.74 -4.55 -18.63
CA LYS A 184 -13.42 -4.79 -19.23
C LYS A 184 -12.42 -3.69 -18.83
N PRO A 185 -11.11 -4.02 -18.77
CA PRO A 185 -10.08 -3.02 -18.52
C PRO A 185 -9.94 -2.03 -19.69
N GLU A 186 -9.42 -0.84 -19.35
CA GLU A 186 -8.95 0.12 -20.34
C GLU A 186 -7.61 -0.31 -20.95
N GLU A 187 -7.28 0.22 -22.12
CA GLU A 187 -6.01 -0.10 -22.81
C GLU A 187 -4.79 0.58 -22.20
N LYS A 188 -4.99 1.76 -21.59
CA LYS A 188 -3.90 2.57 -21.06
C LYS A 188 -3.75 2.40 -19.55
N MET A 189 -2.56 1.99 -19.13
CA MET A 189 -2.20 1.87 -17.74
C MET A 189 -1.10 2.87 -17.37
N GLN A 190 -1.21 3.47 -16.19
CA GLN A 190 -0.18 4.31 -15.58
C GLN A 190 0.45 3.57 -14.41
N ILE A 191 1.50 2.82 -14.68
CA ILE A 191 2.23 2.10 -13.64
C ILE A 191 3.09 3.08 -12.84
N CYS A 192 3.05 2.96 -11.52
CA CYS A 192 3.88 3.73 -10.62
C CYS A 192 5.08 2.91 -10.17
N SER A 193 6.30 3.34 -10.48
CA SER A 193 7.53 2.64 -10.08
C SER A 193 7.70 2.56 -8.55
N PHE A 194 7.05 3.43 -7.80
CA PHE A 194 7.04 3.40 -6.33
C PHE A 194 6.52 2.07 -5.75
N LEU A 195 5.69 1.34 -6.49
CA LEU A 195 5.24 0.01 -6.09
C LEU A 195 6.42 -0.92 -5.81
N TRP A 196 7.46 -0.86 -6.64
CA TRP A 196 8.64 -1.71 -6.48
C TRP A 196 9.73 -1.06 -5.67
N VAL A 197 10.03 0.22 -5.91
CA VAL A 197 11.19 0.85 -5.26
C VAL A 197 10.94 1.22 -3.81
N TYR A 198 9.69 1.48 -3.40
CA TYR A 198 9.38 1.99 -2.06
C TYR A 198 8.30 1.18 -1.33
N TYR A 199 7.08 1.06 -1.92
CA TYR A 199 5.93 0.48 -1.20
C TYR A 199 6.03 -1.02 -0.97
N GLY A 200 6.37 -1.77 -2.01
CA GLY A 200 6.19 -3.20 -2.05
C GLY A 200 7.00 -3.92 -0.99
N PHE A 201 6.39 -4.92 -0.39
CA PHE A 201 7.13 -5.87 0.42
C PHE A 201 8.03 -6.74 -0.49
N PRO A 202 9.23 -7.17 -0.07
CA PRO A 202 10.18 -7.86 -0.97
C PRO A 202 9.62 -9.07 -1.70
N THR A 203 8.72 -9.82 -1.07
CA THR A 203 8.10 -11.01 -1.70
C THR A 203 6.89 -10.70 -2.57
N SER A 204 6.46 -9.44 -2.64
CA SER A 204 5.31 -9.04 -3.46
C SER A 204 5.61 -9.01 -4.93
N CYS A 205 4.57 -9.26 -5.70
CA CYS A 205 4.58 -9.11 -7.15
C CYS A 205 3.51 -8.11 -7.60
N TYR A 206 3.91 -7.20 -8.49
CA TYR A 206 2.99 -6.31 -9.18
C TYR A 206 3.17 -6.48 -10.69
N GLU A 207 2.09 -6.66 -11.42
CA GLU A 207 2.10 -6.89 -12.88
C GLU A 207 3.09 -8.00 -13.30
N GLY A 208 3.18 -9.06 -12.53
CA GLY A 208 4.08 -10.19 -12.77
C GLY A 208 5.56 -9.95 -12.48
N ARG A 209 5.92 -8.81 -11.87
CA ARG A 209 7.30 -8.47 -11.48
C ARG A 209 7.46 -8.48 -9.98
N ASN A 210 8.40 -9.29 -9.49
CA ASN A 210 8.74 -9.34 -8.06
C ASN A 210 9.48 -8.06 -7.61
N VAL A 211 9.17 -7.60 -6.40
CA VAL A 211 9.74 -6.37 -5.83
C VAL A 211 11.25 -6.48 -5.62
N GLU A 212 11.71 -7.56 -5.01
CA GLU A 212 13.14 -7.76 -4.71
C GLU A 212 13.96 -7.93 -5.99
N GLU A 213 13.43 -8.65 -6.98
CA GLU A 213 14.07 -8.80 -8.30
C GLU A 213 14.27 -7.44 -8.99
N VAL A 214 13.27 -6.56 -8.92
CA VAL A 214 13.36 -5.21 -9.52
C VAL A 214 14.39 -4.36 -8.78
N ARG A 215 14.42 -4.40 -7.43
CA ARG A 215 15.42 -3.69 -6.62
C ARG A 215 16.82 -4.17 -6.92
N PHE A 216 17.02 -5.48 -6.92
CA PHE A 216 18.30 -6.10 -7.24
C PHE A 216 18.79 -5.72 -8.64
N THR A 217 17.93 -5.87 -9.66
CA THR A 217 18.29 -5.53 -11.04
C THR A 217 18.63 -4.05 -11.21
N SER A 218 17.92 -3.16 -10.50
CA SER A 218 18.22 -1.73 -10.49
C SER A 218 19.61 -1.47 -9.90
N GLY A 219 19.90 -2.06 -8.76
CA GLY A 219 21.22 -1.97 -8.13
C GLY A 219 22.34 -2.52 -9.00
N LEU A 220 22.12 -3.69 -9.63
CA LEU A 220 23.09 -4.33 -10.53
C LEU A 220 23.51 -3.38 -11.68
N LYS A 221 22.51 -2.78 -12.33
CA LYS A 221 22.78 -1.80 -13.41
C LYS A 221 23.49 -0.55 -12.91
N MET A 222 23.14 -0.08 -11.72
CA MET A 222 23.84 1.06 -11.10
C MET A 222 25.30 0.71 -10.83
N GLY A 223 25.60 -0.44 -10.23
CA GLY A 223 26.97 -0.88 -9.96
C GLY A 223 27.81 -1.08 -11.21
N GLN A 224 27.22 -1.59 -12.30
CA GLN A 224 27.90 -1.76 -13.60
C GLN A 224 28.29 -0.44 -14.26
N ASN A 225 27.57 0.66 -13.97
CA ASN A 225 27.77 1.97 -14.61
C ASN A 225 28.41 3.01 -13.67
N ASP A 226 28.78 2.63 -12.45
CA ASP A 226 29.38 3.54 -11.48
C ASP A 226 30.90 3.43 -11.48
N ASP A 227 31.61 4.54 -11.70
CA ASP A 227 33.06 4.63 -11.74
C ASP A 227 33.69 4.97 -10.37
N SER A 228 32.87 5.21 -9.32
CA SER A 228 33.38 5.57 -8.00
C SER A 228 34.22 4.45 -7.38
N GLU A 229 35.26 4.83 -6.68
CA GLU A 229 36.12 3.88 -5.93
C GLU A 229 35.49 3.63 -4.55
N VAL A 230 34.91 2.44 -4.35
CA VAL A 230 34.29 2.00 -3.10
C VAL A 230 34.83 0.64 -2.68
N ASP A 231 34.91 0.41 -1.37
CA ASP A 231 35.42 -0.84 -0.81
C ASP A 231 34.28 -1.84 -0.53
N CYS A 232 33.04 -1.35 -0.31
CA CYS A 232 31.86 -2.20 -0.17
C CYS A 232 30.57 -1.42 -0.38
N ALA A 233 29.50 -2.14 -0.70
CA ALA A 233 28.15 -1.64 -0.77
C ALA A 233 27.36 -2.01 0.50
N CYS A 234 26.46 -1.12 0.90
CA CYS A 234 25.61 -1.24 2.08
C CYS A 234 24.19 -0.79 1.75
N GLY A 235 23.20 -1.44 2.32
CA GLY A 235 21.80 -1.03 2.18
C GLY A 235 21.26 -0.35 3.43
N ILE A 236 20.50 0.72 3.25
CA ILE A 236 19.67 1.24 4.33
C ILE A 236 18.50 0.27 4.55
N PRO A 237 18.37 -0.33 5.73
CA PRO A 237 17.33 -1.33 5.95
C PRO A 237 15.92 -0.70 5.99
N ASP A 238 14.89 -1.35 5.42
CA ASP A 238 14.93 -2.65 4.76
C ASP A 238 14.97 -2.51 3.22
N SER A 239 14.40 -1.45 2.66
CA SER A 239 14.17 -1.24 1.22
C SER A 239 15.44 -1.09 0.38
N GLY A 240 16.50 -0.50 0.93
CA GLY A 240 17.79 -0.34 0.24
C GLY A 240 18.62 -1.61 0.14
N VAL A 241 18.26 -2.69 0.84
CA VAL A 241 19.06 -3.92 0.90
C VAL A 241 19.14 -4.62 -0.46
N GLY A 242 18.01 -4.84 -1.13
CA GLY A 242 17.99 -5.49 -2.45
C GLY A 242 18.79 -4.72 -3.49
N MET A 243 18.69 -3.38 -3.49
CA MET A 243 19.45 -2.52 -4.38
C MET A 243 20.96 -2.60 -4.08
N ALA A 244 21.35 -2.64 -2.80
CA ALA A 244 22.76 -2.74 -2.42
C ALA A 244 23.38 -4.10 -2.75
N LEU A 245 22.61 -5.18 -2.64
CA LEU A 245 23.05 -6.51 -3.08
C LEU A 245 23.30 -6.52 -4.60
N GLY A 246 22.37 -6.00 -5.39
CA GLY A 246 22.55 -5.89 -6.83
C GLY A 246 23.73 -4.97 -7.20
N TYR A 247 23.88 -3.83 -6.52
CA TYR A 247 25.00 -2.92 -6.74
C TYR A 247 26.35 -3.59 -6.45
N ALA A 248 26.44 -4.30 -5.32
CA ALA A 248 27.66 -5.03 -4.93
C ALA A 248 28.09 -6.02 -6.01
N GLU A 249 27.14 -6.78 -6.56
CA GLU A 249 27.40 -7.72 -7.66
C GLU A 249 27.80 -6.99 -8.94
N GLY A 250 27.09 -5.92 -9.33
CA GLY A 250 27.38 -5.16 -10.55
C GLY A 250 28.73 -4.44 -10.52
N LYS A 251 29.14 -3.98 -9.34
CA LYS A 251 30.44 -3.30 -9.12
C LYS A 251 31.60 -4.24 -8.88
N GLY A 252 31.30 -5.48 -8.47
CA GLY A 252 32.35 -6.47 -8.08
C GLY A 252 32.95 -6.19 -6.70
N VAL A 253 32.17 -5.59 -5.77
CA VAL A 253 32.60 -5.33 -4.39
C VAL A 253 31.73 -6.12 -3.40
N PRO A 254 32.18 -6.39 -2.17
CA PRO A 254 31.37 -7.10 -1.20
C PRO A 254 30.18 -6.26 -0.70
N TYR A 255 29.07 -6.92 -0.38
CA TYR A 255 27.99 -6.34 0.42
C TYR A 255 28.31 -6.46 1.91
N HIS A 256 28.21 -5.36 2.66
CA HIS A 256 28.32 -5.36 4.11
C HIS A 256 27.05 -4.86 4.76
N ARG A 257 26.59 -5.56 5.81
CA ARG A 257 25.50 -5.09 6.66
C ARG A 257 26.03 -4.05 7.67
N ALA A 258 26.25 -2.86 7.16
CA ALA A 258 26.83 -1.75 7.90
C ALA A 258 25.87 -1.11 8.91
N ILE A 259 24.58 -1.22 8.68
CA ILE A 259 23.53 -0.67 9.53
C ILE A 259 22.53 -1.76 9.89
N SER A 260 22.16 -1.82 11.16
CA SER A 260 21.09 -2.68 11.68
C SER A 260 19.91 -1.85 12.14
N LYS A 261 18.70 -2.30 11.80
CA LYS A 261 17.46 -1.65 12.23
C LYS A 261 17.07 -2.14 13.62
N TYR A 262 16.80 -1.21 14.54
CA TYR A 262 16.24 -1.50 15.85
C TYR A 262 14.73 -1.23 15.85
N THR A 263 13.94 -2.28 15.79
CA THR A 263 12.50 -2.21 15.58
C THR A 263 11.62 -2.01 16.83
N PRO A 264 12.07 -2.28 18.09
CA PRO A 264 11.17 -2.26 19.24
C PRO A 264 10.58 -0.90 19.60
N THR A 265 11.18 0.20 19.17
CA THR A 265 10.81 1.53 19.69
C THR A 265 9.82 2.31 18.82
N TRP A 266 9.96 2.30 17.49
CA TRP A 266 9.12 3.11 16.59
C TRP A 266 9.00 2.50 15.21
N PRO A 267 7.78 2.31 14.67
CA PRO A 267 7.61 1.69 13.35
C PRO A 267 8.13 2.58 12.21
N ARG A 268 7.97 3.92 12.28
CA ARG A 268 8.38 4.85 11.22
C ARG A 268 8.99 6.14 11.80
N SER A 269 10.16 6.56 11.32
CA SER A 269 10.90 7.72 11.84
C SER A 269 10.30 9.08 11.48
N PHE A 270 9.43 9.15 10.48
CA PHE A 270 8.78 10.39 10.05
C PHE A 270 7.44 10.67 10.74
N THR A 271 6.91 9.74 11.53
CA THR A 271 5.63 9.85 12.23
C THR A 271 5.57 10.97 13.27
N PRO A 272 6.63 11.25 14.08
CA PRO A 272 6.58 12.34 15.05
C PRO A 272 6.45 13.72 14.38
N SER A 273 5.59 14.57 14.92
CA SER A 273 5.33 15.91 14.41
C SER A 273 6.52 16.89 14.56
N LYS A 274 7.31 16.74 15.64
CA LYS A 274 8.46 17.61 15.94
C LYS A 274 9.75 17.08 15.30
N GLN A 275 10.56 18.00 14.70
CA GLN A 275 11.82 17.66 14.03
C GLN A 275 12.84 17.01 14.98
N GLU A 276 12.97 17.53 16.20
CA GLU A 276 13.89 16.99 17.20
C GLU A 276 13.58 15.53 17.55
N MET A 277 12.29 15.20 17.70
CA MET A 277 11.85 13.84 17.96
C MET A 277 12.10 12.93 16.76
N ARG A 278 11.91 13.42 15.51
CA ARG A 278 12.23 12.65 14.30
C ARG A 278 13.71 12.31 14.21
N SER A 279 14.60 13.28 14.51
CA SER A 279 16.05 13.05 14.52
C SER A 279 16.46 12.06 15.61
N LEU A 280 15.87 12.16 16.81
CA LEU A 280 16.11 11.21 17.89
C LEU A 280 15.66 9.78 17.51
N VAL A 281 14.45 9.65 16.95
CA VAL A 281 13.92 8.36 16.50
C VAL A 281 14.78 7.78 15.38
N ALA A 282 15.21 8.59 14.41
CA ALA A 282 16.10 8.15 13.34
C ALA A 282 17.42 7.61 13.88
N LYS A 283 18.04 8.33 14.83
CA LYS A 283 19.28 7.91 15.49
C LYS A 283 19.14 6.62 16.29
N MET A 284 18.02 6.43 16.98
CA MET A 284 17.77 5.21 17.76
C MET A 284 17.40 3.99 16.89
N LYS A 285 16.84 4.25 15.73
CA LYS A 285 16.33 3.20 14.85
C LYS A 285 17.40 2.50 14.03
N LEU A 286 18.42 3.22 13.61
CA LEU A 286 19.49 2.73 12.74
C LEU A 286 20.81 2.73 13.50
N ILE A 287 21.32 1.54 13.79
CA ILE A 287 22.53 1.33 14.57
C ILE A 287 23.68 0.95 13.63
N PRO A 288 24.75 1.79 13.51
CA PRO A 288 25.91 1.46 12.71
C PRO A 288 26.74 0.32 13.33
N ASN A 289 27.22 -0.57 12.50
CA ASN A 289 28.16 -1.62 12.89
C ASN A 289 29.60 -1.15 12.62
N ARG A 290 30.23 -0.52 13.61
CA ARG A 290 31.58 0.07 13.48
C ARG A 290 32.63 -0.91 12.93
N ALA A 291 32.61 -2.16 13.37
CA ALA A 291 33.56 -3.18 12.91
C ALA A 291 33.49 -3.45 11.39
N MET A 292 32.36 -3.15 10.77
CA MET A 292 32.14 -3.34 9.31
C MET A 292 32.42 -2.07 8.51
N LEU A 293 32.54 -0.91 9.18
CA LEU A 293 32.58 0.42 8.56
C LEU A 293 33.97 1.06 8.59
N GLU A 294 34.69 0.86 9.70
CA GLU A 294 35.93 1.60 10.00
C GLU A 294 36.97 1.43 8.92
N GLY A 295 37.55 2.55 8.45
CA GLY A 295 38.59 2.62 7.45
C GLY A 295 38.18 2.26 6.01
N LYS A 296 36.89 2.19 5.70
CA LYS A 296 36.38 1.80 4.39
C LYS A 296 35.65 2.95 3.68
N ARG A 297 35.80 2.97 2.36
CA ARG A 297 34.97 3.79 1.47
C ARG A 297 33.65 3.06 1.21
N LEU A 298 32.57 3.60 1.74
CA LEU A 298 31.24 2.96 1.76
C LEU A 298 30.33 3.58 0.72
N LEU A 299 29.59 2.74 -0.01
CA LEU A 299 28.45 3.18 -0.80
C LEU A 299 27.17 2.69 -0.10
N PHE A 300 26.21 3.61 0.10
CA PHE A 300 24.90 3.27 0.64
C PHE A 300 23.82 3.37 -0.44
N CYS A 301 23.00 2.34 -0.53
CA CYS A 301 21.78 2.35 -1.32
C CYS A 301 20.57 2.60 -0.41
N ASP A 302 19.69 3.47 -0.87
CA ASP A 302 18.39 3.74 -0.27
C ASP A 302 17.33 3.83 -1.39
N ASP A 303 16.05 3.73 -1.04
CA ASP A 303 14.94 3.78 -1.99
C ASP A 303 14.60 5.21 -2.43
N SER A 304 14.82 6.19 -1.56
CA SER A 304 14.37 7.56 -1.80
C SER A 304 15.03 8.61 -0.89
N ILE A 305 15.14 9.82 -1.41
CA ILE A 305 15.50 11.02 -0.65
C ILE A 305 14.27 11.91 -0.53
N VAL A 306 13.55 11.83 0.61
CA VAL A 306 12.31 12.62 0.81
C VAL A 306 12.63 14.02 1.33
N ARG A 307 13.29 14.11 2.49
CA ARG A 307 13.67 15.39 3.15
C ARG A 307 15.15 15.47 3.46
N GLY A 308 15.93 14.48 3.09
CA GLY A 308 17.36 14.39 3.36
C GLY A 308 17.76 14.27 4.84
N THR A 309 16.82 14.33 5.79
CA THR A 309 17.11 14.28 7.23
C THR A 309 17.78 12.97 7.61
N GLN A 310 17.20 11.84 7.17
CA GLN A 310 17.75 10.51 7.47
C GLN A 310 19.14 10.33 6.84
N LEU A 311 19.30 10.78 5.60
CA LEU A 311 20.60 10.70 4.90
C LEU A 311 21.65 11.55 5.63
N ARG A 312 21.36 12.80 5.94
CA ARG A 312 22.30 13.71 6.62
C ARG A 312 22.68 13.19 8.00
N ASP A 313 21.70 12.73 8.81
CA ASP A 313 21.95 12.27 10.16
C ASP A 313 22.73 10.95 10.16
N ASN A 314 22.46 10.05 9.21
CA ASN A 314 23.24 8.82 9.04
C ASN A 314 24.66 9.08 8.56
N VAL A 315 24.87 9.94 7.56
CA VAL A 315 26.20 10.31 7.09
C VAL A 315 27.04 10.89 8.21
N LYS A 316 26.48 11.78 9.03
CA LYS A 316 27.19 12.35 10.18
C LYS A 316 27.65 11.28 11.19
N VAL A 317 26.77 10.35 11.55
CA VAL A 317 27.08 9.24 12.48
C VAL A 317 28.13 8.28 11.91
N LEU A 318 28.17 8.13 10.57
CA LEU A 318 29.13 7.26 9.90
C LEU A 318 30.52 7.91 9.72
N TYR A 319 30.59 9.25 9.78
CA TYR A 319 31.83 10.02 9.66
C TYR A 319 32.53 10.22 11.02
N GLU A 320 31.78 10.22 12.13
CA GLU A 320 32.25 10.28 13.51
C GLU A 320 32.68 8.89 14.04
#